data_299288b600aa121fefe6b3a21bec9465
#
_entry.id   299288b600aa121fefe6b3a21bec9465
#
_cell.length_a   1.000
_cell.length_b   1.000
_cell.length_c   1.000
_cell.angle_alpha   90.00
_cell.angle_beta   90.00
_cell.angle_gamma   90.00
#
_symmetry.space_group_name_H-M   'P 1'
#
loop_
_entity.id
_entity.type
_entity.pdbx_description
1 polymer ?
#
loop_
_entity_poly.entity_id
_entity_poly.type
_entity_poly.pdbx_seq_one_letter_code
_entity_poly.pdbx_strand_id
1 'polypeptide(L)'
;MGTGVEQKDHLGYQSKNQLDPTEDNLWIAGTERKIFEINELKFGITICHEGFRYPESVRWAARNGAAIVFHPHFAGSNVDGVELNEWGNKNNPYYEKAMMMRAVENTIYFASINYATKFQESATSLIAPDGKCIAHQKYGEAGIVVADIDASIATGFLAKRFKPELYTQQFLLNKAL
;
A
#
# COMPACT_ATOMS: atom_id res chain seq x y z
N MET A 1 -17.97 39.96 2.94
CA MET A 1 -18.09 38.50 2.68
C MET A 1 -16.78 37.89 3.07
N GLY A 2 -16.74 37.28 4.26
CA GLY A 2 -15.50 36.65 4.76
C GLY A 2 -15.31 35.30 4.08
N THR A 3 -14.21 35.14 3.36
CA THR A 3 -13.72 33.84 2.92
C THR A 3 -13.13 33.15 4.14
N GLY A 4 -13.97 32.42 4.88
CA GLY A 4 -13.50 31.54 5.91
C GLY A 4 -12.66 30.44 5.25
N VAL A 5 -11.35 30.45 5.50
CA VAL A 5 -10.50 29.29 5.25
C VAL A 5 -11.01 28.24 6.23
N GLU A 6 -11.75 27.23 5.74
CA GLU A 6 -12.07 26.08 6.56
C GLU A 6 -10.76 25.50 7.08
N GLN A 7 -10.60 25.54 8.40
CA GLN A 7 -9.49 24.88 9.07
C GLN A 7 -9.69 23.39 8.85
N LYS A 8 -8.92 22.79 7.92
CA LYS A 8 -8.97 21.34 7.68
C LYS A 8 -8.44 20.65 8.92
N ASP A 9 -9.30 19.90 9.59
CA ASP A 9 -8.90 19.12 10.75
C ASP A 9 -7.78 18.14 10.38
N HIS A 10 -6.70 18.17 11.16
CA HIS A 10 -5.59 17.24 10.99
C HIS A 10 -5.96 15.90 11.63
N LEU A 11 -6.19 14.87 10.80
CA LEU A 11 -6.59 13.53 11.26
C LEU A 11 -5.46 12.77 11.96
N GLY A 12 -4.22 13.17 11.77
CA GLY A 12 -3.05 12.51 12.32
C GLY A 12 -2.01 12.15 11.27
N TYR A 13 -1.12 11.24 11.63
CA TYR A 13 -0.06 10.73 10.75
C TYR A 13 0.15 9.24 10.98
N GLN A 14 0.75 8.56 9.99
CA GLN A 14 1.27 7.22 10.08
C GLN A 14 2.77 7.24 9.88
N SER A 15 3.51 6.70 10.85
CA SER A 15 4.95 6.46 10.70
C SER A 15 5.20 5.15 9.95
N LYS A 16 6.33 5.06 9.25
CA LYS A 16 6.80 3.80 8.67
C LYS A 16 7.23 2.85 9.78
N ASN A 17 6.61 1.68 9.86
CA ASN A 17 6.84 0.72 10.94
C ASN A 17 7.87 -0.35 10.57
N GLN A 18 8.01 -0.64 9.28
CA GLN A 18 9.00 -1.58 8.76
C GLN A 18 9.94 -0.82 7.81
N LEU A 19 11.11 -0.47 8.32
CA LEU A 19 12.11 0.26 7.54
C LEU A 19 12.68 -0.63 6.41
N ASP A 20 13.13 0.00 5.34
CA ASP A 20 14.03 -0.66 4.40
C ASP A 20 15.39 -0.87 5.10
N PRO A 21 16.09 -1.99 4.85
CA PRO A 21 17.41 -2.23 5.47
C PRO A 21 18.41 -1.10 5.26
N THR A 22 18.28 -0.30 4.20
CA THR A 22 19.13 0.87 3.95
C THR A 22 18.82 2.05 4.86
N GLU A 23 17.67 2.03 5.52
CA GLU A 23 17.19 3.09 6.41
C GLU A 23 17.53 2.84 7.89
N ASP A 24 17.91 1.61 8.29
CA ASP A 24 18.06 1.18 9.68
C ASP A 24 19.05 2.05 10.50
N ASN A 25 20.08 2.58 9.83
CA ASN A 25 21.06 3.44 10.48
C ASN A 25 20.68 4.94 10.48
N LEU A 26 19.59 5.31 9.81
CA LEU A 26 19.20 6.70 9.58
C LEU A 26 17.91 7.08 10.30
N TRP A 27 17.00 6.12 10.49
CA TRP A 27 15.66 6.36 10.97
C TRP A 27 15.27 5.42 12.09
N ILE A 28 14.26 5.82 12.85
CA ILE A 28 13.64 5.00 13.89
C ILE A 28 12.26 4.57 13.37
N ALA A 29 11.99 3.27 13.40
CA ALA A 29 10.71 2.72 13.01
C ALA A 29 9.58 3.22 13.91
N GLY A 30 8.42 3.45 13.32
CA GLY A 30 7.19 3.69 14.08
C GLY A 30 6.73 2.41 14.82
N THR A 31 5.94 2.59 15.86
CA THR A 31 5.45 1.50 16.72
C THR A 31 3.96 1.28 16.63
N GLU A 32 3.24 2.19 15.98
CA GLU A 32 1.77 2.17 15.91
C GLU A 32 1.27 2.17 14.47
N ARG A 33 0.14 1.52 14.26
CA ARG A 33 -0.64 1.61 13.03
C ARG A 33 -1.97 2.27 13.31
N LYS A 34 -2.44 3.08 12.34
CA LYS A 34 -3.68 3.83 12.47
C LYS A 34 -4.62 3.54 11.31
N ILE A 35 -5.92 3.61 11.61
CA ILE A 35 -6.98 3.72 10.62
C ILE A 35 -7.48 5.17 10.66
N PHE A 36 -7.63 5.74 9.50
CA PHE A 36 -8.20 7.07 9.30
C PHE A 36 -9.59 6.92 8.72
N GLU A 37 -10.44 7.93 8.92
CA GLU A 37 -11.79 7.93 8.39
C GLU A 37 -12.17 9.33 7.88
N ILE A 38 -12.72 9.39 6.67
CA ILE A 38 -13.29 10.59 6.06
C ILE A 38 -14.60 10.20 5.42
N ASN A 39 -15.71 10.87 5.80
CA ASN A 39 -17.03 10.60 5.24
C ASN A 39 -17.39 9.10 5.19
N GLU A 40 -17.21 8.42 6.33
CA GLU A 40 -17.46 6.99 6.52
C GLU A 40 -16.51 6.05 5.72
N LEU A 41 -15.62 6.59 4.90
CA LEU A 41 -14.60 5.82 4.23
C LEU A 41 -13.39 5.63 5.16
N LYS A 42 -13.17 4.40 5.60
CA LYS A 42 -11.98 4.01 6.36
C LYS A 42 -10.83 3.67 5.44
N PHE A 43 -9.65 4.19 5.77
CA PHE A 43 -8.43 3.91 5.02
C PHE A 43 -7.22 3.70 5.92
N GLY A 44 -6.26 2.96 5.42
CA GLY A 44 -4.95 2.80 6.04
C GLY A 44 -3.85 3.44 5.21
N ILE A 45 -2.67 3.58 5.80
CA ILE A 45 -1.45 4.02 5.10
C ILE A 45 -0.36 3.00 5.38
N THR A 46 0.34 2.55 4.32
CA THR A 46 1.58 1.77 4.42
C THR A 46 2.65 2.48 3.60
N ILE A 47 3.89 2.50 4.09
CA ILE A 47 4.92 3.35 3.51
C ILE A 47 6.01 2.51 2.85
N CYS A 48 6.15 2.64 1.52
CA CYS A 48 7.25 2.10 0.73
C CYS A 48 7.50 0.60 0.99
N HIS A 49 8.68 0.24 1.50
CA HIS A 49 9.15 -1.12 1.76
C HIS A 49 8.10 -2.00 2.45
N GLU A 50 7.41 -1.49 3.47
CA GLU A 50 6.42 -2.27 4.23
C GLU A 50 5.19 -2.67 3.41
N GLY A 51 4.78 -1.90 2.43
CA GLY A 51 3.67 -2.25 1.54
C GLY A 51 4.06 -3.29 0.50
N PHE A 52 5.31 -3.30 0.08
CA PHE A 52 5.81 -4.26 -0.90
C PHE A 52 6.20 -5.60 -0.29
N ARG A 53 6.87 -5.58 0.86
CA ARG A 53 7.53 -6.76 1.44
C ARG A 53 6.70 -7.48 2.50
N TYR A 54 5.86 -6.73 3.22
CA TYR A 54 5.16 -7.27 4.39
C TYR A 54 3.65 -7.21 4.21
N PRO A 55 3.02 -8.33 3.77
CA PRO A 55 1.56 -8.39 3.57
C PRO A 55 0.78 -8.08 4.85
N GLU A 56 1.38 -8.29 6.01
CA GLU A 56 0.78 -8.04 7.32
C GLU A 56 0.36 -6.57 7.50
N SER A 57 1.10 -5.63 6.92
CA SER A 57 0.81 -4.20 7.01
C SER A 57 -0.56 -3.86 6.42
N VAL A 58 -0.81 -4.32 5.21
CA VAL A 58 -2.07 -4.09 4.49
C VAL A 58 -3.19 -4.94 5.07
N ARG A 59 -2.90 -6.20 5.43
CA ARG A 59 -3.86 -7.10 6.06
C ARG A 59 -4.37 -6.57 7.38
N TRP A 60 -3.49 -5.94 8.18
CA TRP A 60 -3.91 -5.29 9.41
C TRP A 60 -4.94 -4.19 9.14
N ALA A 61 -4.68 -3.31 8.17
CA ALA A 61 -5.59 -2.23 7.82
C ALA A 61 -6.96 -2.78 7.35
N ALA A 62 -6.96 -3.77 6.44
CA ALA A 62 -8.18 -4.41 5.95
C ALA A 62 -8.99 -5.08 7.07
N ARG A 63 -8.33 -5.76 8.02
CA ARG A 63 -9.00 -6.38 9.18
C ARG A 63 -9.60 -5.35 10.13
N ASN A 64 -9.07 -4.14 10.17
CA ASN A 64 -9.58 -3.02 10.95
C ASN A 64 -10.56 -2.13 10.16
N GLY A 65 -11.05 -2.61 9.02
CA GLY A 65 -12.16 -2.01 8.29
C GLY A 65 -11.76 -1.04 7.19
N ALA A 66 -10.48 -0.90 6.86
CA ALA A 66 -10.07 -0.07 5.73
C ALA A 66 -10.61 -0.64 4.41
N ALA A 67 -11.29 0.20 3.63
CA ALA A 67 -11.72 -0.11 2.28
C ALA A 67 -10.62 0.12 1.25
N ILE A 68 -9.67 0.99 1.57
CA ILE A 68 -8.53 1.34 0.73
C ILE A 68 -7.28 1.54 1.59
N VAL A 69 -6.12 1.18 1.06
CA VAL A 69 -4.82 1.51 1.63
C VAL A 69 -4.05 2.41 0.67
N PHE A 70 -3.60 3.55 1.15
CA PHE A 70 -2.67 4.43 0.46
C PHE A 70 -1.23 4.00 0.72
N HIS A 71 -0.45 3.92 -0.36
CA HIS A 71 0.90 3.41 -0.33
C HIS A 71 1.89 4.38 -0.99
N PRO A 72 2.28 5.46 -0.30
CA PRO A 72 3.35 6.32 -0.78
C PRO A 72 4.69 5.60 -0.75
N HIS A 73 5.46 5.70 -1.84
CA HIS A 73 6.75 5.05 -1.95
C HIS A 73 7.69 5.77 -2.93
N PHE A 74 8.94 5.37 -2.90
CA PHE A 74 9.93 5.71 -3.89
C PHE A 74 10.53 4.41 -4.46
N ALA A 75 10.34 4.21 -5.76
CA ALA A 75 10.95 3.10 -6.51
C ALA A 75 11.32 3.59 -7.91
N GLY A 76 12.60 3.76 -8.14
CA GLY A 76 13.14 4.25 -9.40
C GLY A 76 14.40 5.11 -9.25
N SER A 77 14.88 5.65 -10.36
CA SER A 77 16.09 6.48 -10.44
C SER A 77 15.97 7.52 -11.56
N ASN A 78 16.74 8.60 -11.45
CA ASN A 78 16.91 9.56 -12.54
C ASN A 78 18.24 9.36 -13.32
N VAL A 79 19.08 8.44 -12.83
CA VAL A 79 20.43 8.25 -13.36
C VAL A 79 20.49 7.05 -14.30
N ASP A 80 20.01 5.90 -13.81
CA ASP A 80 20.05 4.62 -14.51
C ASP A 80 18.83 3.74 -14.15
N GLY A 81 18.54 2.76 -14.95
CA GLY A 81 17.45 1.82 -14.75
C GLY A 81 16.81 1.34 -16.04
N VAL A 82 15.69 0.67 -15.92
CA VAL A 82 14.90 0.18 -17.07
C VAL A 82 13.72 1.12 -17.30
N GLU A 83 13.50 1.53 -18.54
CA GLU A 83 12.31 2.26 -18.94
C GLU A 83 11.14 1.29 -19.06
N LEU A 84 10.11 1.51 -18.23
CA LEU A 84 8.87 0.74 -18.28
C LEU A 84 7.86 1.47 -19.16
N ASN A 85 7.06 0.71 -19.91
CA ASN A 85 6.06 1.27 -20.82
C ASN A 85 4.69 0.58 -20.72
N GLU A 86 4.61 -0.54 -20.02
CA GLU A 86 3.38 -1.32 -19.88
C GLU A 86 3.18 -1.72 -18.40
N TRP A 87 2.07 -1.29 -17.83
CA TRP A 87 1.72 -1.60 -16.46
C TRP A 87 1.49 -3.10 -16.27
N GLY A 88 2.06 -3.66 -15.19
CA GLY A 88 1.88 -5.08 -14.84
C GLY A 88 2.55 -6.08 -15.78
N ASN A 89 3.40 -5.63 -16.71
CA ASN A 89 4.11 -6.54 -17.61
C ASN A 89 4.91 -7.57 -16.81
N LYS A 90 4.90 -8.81 -17.27
CA LYS A 90 5.57 -9.95 -16.61
C LYS A 90 7.06 -9.73 -16.37
N ASN A 91 7.72 -8.98 -17.23
CA ASN A 91 9.15 -8.68 -17.17
C ASN A 91 9.48 -7.46 -16.30
N ASN A 92 8.49 -6.66 -15.91
CA ASN A 92 8.68 -5.53 -15.00
C ASN A 92 9.16 -6.01 -13.62
N PRO A 93 9.81 -5.16 -12.83
CA PRO A 93 10.09 -5.42 -11.43
C PRO A 93 8.85 -5.88 -10.65
N TYR A 94 9.06 -6.47 -9.49
CA TYR A 94 7.97 -7.11 -8.72
C TYR A 94 6.95 -6.12 -8.12
N TYR A 95 7.24 -4.83 -8.09
CA TYR A 95 6.45 -3.83 -7.35
C TYR A 95 4.98 -3.82 -7.70
N GLU A 96 4.62 -3.73 -8.99
CA GLU A 96 3.21 -3.72 -9.42
C GLU A 96 2.51 -5.05 -9.13
N LYS A 97 3.22 -6.16 -9.24
CA LYS A 97 2.71 -7.49 -8.88
C LYS A 97 2.43 -7.60 -7.38
N ALA A 98 3.31 -7.03 -6.55
CA ALA A 98 3.09 -6.95 -5.12
C ALA A 98 1.85 -6.11 -4.79
N MET A 99 1.67 -4.95 -5.43
CA MET A 99 0.49 -4.10 -5.27
C MET A 99 -0.81 -4.83 -5.62
N MET A 100 -0.82 -5.56 -6.74
CA MET A 100 -1.97 -6.39 -7.14
C MET A 100 -2.31 -7.39 -6.05
N MET A 101 -1.30 -8.11 -5.54
CA MET A 101 -1.51 -9.09 -4.46
C MET A 101 -2.02 -8.45 -3.18
N ARG A 102 -1.53 -7.23 -2.81
CA ARG A 102 -2.04 -6.51 -1.64
C ARG A 102 -3.53 -6.22 -1.73
N ALA A 103 -4.04 -5.87 -2.92
CA ALA A 103 -5.47 -5.69 -3.14
C ALA A 103 -6.23 -7.02 -3.05
N VAL A 104 -5.82 -8.02 -3.83
CA VAL A 104 -6.51 -9.32 -3.95
C VAL A 104 -6.55 -10.08 -2.63
N GLU A 105 -5.41 -10.27 -1.97
CA GLU A 105 -5.30 -11.06 -0.74
C GLU A 105 -6.04 -10.46 0.47
N ASN A 106 -6.48 -9.20 0.34
CA ASN A 106 -7.22 -8.49 1.36
C ASN A 106 -8.64 -8.12 0.93
N THR A 107 -8.99 -8.23 -0.36
CA THR A 107 -10.27 -7.82 -0.95
C THR A 107 -10.60 -6.35 -0.63
N ILE A 108 -9.63 -5.45 -0.87
CA ILE A 108 -9.74 -3.99 -0.69
C ILE A 108 -9.05 -3.27 -1.85
N TYR A 109 -9.28 -1.96 -1.97
CA TYR A 109 -8.50 -1.14 -2.89
C TYR A 109 -7.07 -0.90 -2.39
N PHE A 110 -6.16 -0.76 -3.33
CA PHE A 110 -4.77 -0.40 -3.04
C PHE A 110 -4.33 0.76 -3.96
N ALA A 111 -4.09 1.92 -3.36
CA ALA A 111 -3.67 3.13 -4.07
C ALA A 111 -2.18 3.36 -3.84
N SER A 112 -1.38 3.09 -4.83
CA SER A 112 0.08 3.21 -4.76
C SER A 112 0.55 4.49 -5.43
N ILE A 113 1.36 5.29 -4.74
CA ILE A 113 1.81 6.62 -5.16
C ILE A 113 3.33 6.63 -5.24
N ASN A 114 3.89 6.78 -6.44
CA ASN A 114 5.34 6.82 -6.68
C ASN A 114 5.81 8.18 -7.20
N TYR A 115 7.10 8.46 -7.01
CA TYR A 115 7.75 9.60 -7.65
C TYR A 115 7.89 9.38 -9.15
N ALA A 116 7.72 10.44 -9.93
CA ALA A 116 7.89 10.43 -11.38
C ALA A 116 9.37 10.58 -11.76
N THR A 117 10.14 9.53 -11.54
CA THR A 117 11.55 9.47 -11.97
C THR A 117 11.67 8.97 -13.40
N LYS A 118 12.77 9.27 -14.09
CA LYS A 118 13.01 8.81 -15.47
C LYS A 118 12.93 7.29 -15.59
N PHE A 119 13.60 6.57 -14.69
CA PHE A 119 13.57 5.11 -14.61
C PHE A 119 12.68 4.70 -13.43
N GLN A 120 11.38 4.85 -13.62
CA GLN A 120 10.39 4.54 -12.61
C GLN A 120 10.07 3.04 -12.61
N GLU A 121 10.23 2.36 -11.48
CA GLU A 121 10.08 0.91 -11.39
C GLU A 121 8.63 0.45 -11.15
N SER A 122 7.73 1.39 -10.90
CA SER A 122 6.29 1.15 -10.78
C SER A 122 5.52 2.44 -10.97
N ALA A 123 4.39 2.40 -11.66
CA ALA A 123 3.53 3.57 -11.83
C ALA A 123 2.75 3.90 -10.55
N THR A 124 2.42 5.18 -10.35
CA THR A 124 1.30 5.56 -9.48
C THR A 124 0.03 4.91 -10.00
N SER A 125 -0.65 4.11 -9.17
CA SER A 125 -1.73 3.23 -9.63
C SER A 125 -2.82 3.08 -8.58
N LEU A 126 -4.07 2.89 -9.05
CA LEU A 126 -5.20 2.45 -8.24
C LEU A 126 -5.61 1.04 -8.67
N ILE A 127 -5.63 0.13 -7.71
CA ILE A 127 -5.91 -1.29 -7.93
C ILE A 127 -7.17 -1.67 -7.18
N ALA A 128 -8.08 -2.34 -7.89
CA ALA A 128 -9.36 -2.82 -7.35
C ALA A 128 -9.20 -4.07 -6.48
N PRO A 129 -10.21 -4.42 -5.65
CA PRO A 129 -10.21 -5.63 -4.82
C PRO A 129 -10.00 -6.95 -5.55
N ASP A 130 -10.26 -7.00 -6.86
CA ASP A 130 -10.03 -8.16 -7.74
C ASP A 130 -8.63 -8.16 -8.40
N GLY A 131 -7.79 -7.18 -8.08
CA GLY A 131 -6.43 -7.04 -8.60
C GLY A 131 -6.30 -6.28 -9.92
N LYS A 132 -7.42 -5.83 -10.51
CA LYS A 132 -7.36 -5.03 -11.73
C LYS A 132 -6.83 -3.63 -11.46
N CYS A 133 -5.91 -3.15 -12.28
CA CYS A 133 -5.52 -1.75 -12.31
C CYS A 133 -6.65 -0.94 -12.94
N ILE A 134 -7.28 -0.07 -12.13
CA ILE A 134 -8.37 0.80 -12.60
C ILE A 134 -7.80 2.01 -13.35
N ALA A 135 -6.73 2.58 -12.80
CA ALA A 135 -6.07 3.75 -13.37
C ALA A 135 -4.60 3.78 -12.95
N HIS A 136 -3.76 4.28 -13.82
CA HIS A 136 -2.36 4.54 -13.51
C HIS A 136 -1.84 5.77 -14.24
N GLN A 137 -0.82 6.41 -13.67
CA GLN A 137 -0.07 7.46 -14.32
C GLN A 137 0.93 6.86 -15.32
N LYS A 138 1.22 7.57 -16.40
CA LYS A 138 2.31 7.16 -17.28
C LYS A 138 3.65 7.23 -16.55
N TYR A 139 4.53 6.27 -16.87
CA TYR A 139 5.86 6.23 -16.26
C TYR A 139 6.65 7.51 -16.59
N GLY A 140 7.38 8.01 -15.60
CA GLY A 140 8.21 9.18 -15.72
C GLY A 140 7.45 10.52 -15.81
N GLU A 141 6.13 10.51 -15.85
CA GLU A 141 5.31 11.72 -15.94
C GLU A 141 4.72 12.10 -14.58
N ALA A 142 4.98 13.31 -14.12
CA ALA A 142 4.31 13.86 -12.94
C ALA A 142 2.84 14.17 -13.25
N GLY A 143 1.94 13.90 -12.31
CA GLY A 143 0.52 14.18 -12.54
C GLY A 143 -0.36 13.69 -11.39
N ILE A 144 -1.66 13.72 -11.63
CA ILE A 144 -2.70 13.28 -10.69
C ILE A 144 -3.50 12.15 -11.33
N VAL A 145 -3.69 11.06 -10.61
CA VAL A 145 -4.62 9.99 -10.97
C VAL A 145 -5.92 10.23 -10.22
N VAL A 146 -7.02 10.26 -10.96
CA VAL A 146 -8.38 10.38 -10.40
C VAL A 146 -9.20 9.20 -10.88
N ALA A 147 -9.93 8.56 -9.98
CA ALA A 147 -10.86 7.50 -10.33
C ALA A 147 -11.98 7.39 -9.28
N ASP A 148 -13.14 6.98 -9.74
CA ASP A 148 -14.25 6.62 -8.84
C ASP A 148 -14.07 5.21 -8.32
N ILE A 149 -14.42 4.99 -7.06
CA ILE A 149 -14.41 3.67 -6.43
C ILE A 149 -15.78 3.34 -5.85
N ASP A 150 -16.14 2.06 -5.91
CA ASP A 150 -17.28 1.51 -5.18
C ASP A 150 -16.78 0.87 -3.89
N ALA A 151 -16.94 1.57 -2.77
CA ALA A 151 -16.50 1.07 -1.47
C ALA A 151 -17.23 -0.21 -1.04
N SER A 152 -18.40 -0.53 -1.61
CA SER A 152 -19.17 -1.72 -1.25
C SER A 152 -18.49 -3.03 -1.66
N ILE A 153 -17.67 -3.01 -2.72
CA ILE A 153 -16.91 -4.20 -3.15
C ILE A 153 -15.59 -4.39 -2.35
N ALA A 154 -15.18 -3.39 -1.60
CA ALA A 154 -14.01 -3.48 -0.72
C ALA A 154 -14.37 -4.15 0.63
N THR A 155 -14.77 -5.41 0.56
CA THR A 155 -15.37 -6.12 1.70
C THR A 155 -14.39 -6.53 2.79
N GLY A 156 -13.09 -6.54 2.51
CA GLY A 156 -12.08 -7.08 3.39
C GLY A 156 -12.23 -8.60 3.61
N PHE A 157 -12.97 -9.29 2.74
CA PHE A 157 -13.40 -10.68 2.93
C PHE A 157 -12.21 -11.63 3.18
N LEU A 158 -11.20 -11.61 2.31
CA LEU A 158 -10.05 -12.51 2.46
C LEU A 158 -9.19 -12.15 3.67
N ALA A 159 -9.02 -10.86 3.96
CA ALA A 159 -8.29 -10.42 5.16
C ALA A 159 -8.97 -10.89 6.45
N LYS A 160 -10.30 -10.83 6.52
CA LYS A 160 -11.10 -11.27 7.68
C LYS A 160 -11.09 -12.79 7.86
N ARG A 161 -10.90 -13.56 6.79
CA ARG A 161 -10.79 -15.03 6.85
C ARG A 161 -9.43 -15.52 7.35
N PHE A 162 -8.40 -14.69 7.29
CA PHE A 162 -7.08 -15.04 7.78
C PHE A 162 -7.11 -15.31 9.29
N LYS A 163 -6.56 -16.44 9.70
CA LYS A 163 -6.51 -16.92 11.09
C LYS A 163 -5.07 -16.85 11.60
N PRO A 164 -4.63 -15.72 12.18
CA PRO A 164 -3.25 -15.54 12.62
C PRO A 164 -2.85 -16.54 13.70
N GLU A 165 -3.81 -17.00 14.50
CA GLU A 165 -3.59 -17.98 15.56
C GLU A 165 -3.04 -19.32 15.06
N LEU A 166 -3.26 -19.67 13.78
CA LEU A 166 -2.69 -20.87 13.17
C LEU A 166 -1.19 -20.75 12.88
N TYR A 167 -0.64 -19.54 12.95
CA TYR A 167 0.76 -19.24 12.64
C TYR A 167 1.56 -18.81 13.88
N THR A 168 0.90 -18.72 15.04
CA THR A 168 1.53 -18.35 16.31
C THR A 168 1.89 -19.54 17.18
N GLN A 169 1.41 -20.74 16.83
CA GLN A 169 1.81 -21.97 17.54
C GLN A 169 3.31 -22.18 17.33
N GLN A 170 4.07 -22.14 18.42
CA GLN A 170 5.42 -22.67 18.43
C GLN A 170 5.32 -24.15 18.03
N PHE A 171 5.90 -24.50 16.89
CA PHE A 171 6.25 -25.89 16.66
C PHE A 171 7.24 -26.26 17.76
N LEU A 172 6.76 -26.88 18.82
CA LEU A 172 7.60 -27.66 19.71
C LEU A 172 8.18 -28.75 18.83
N LEU A 173 9.39 -28.52 18.32
CA LEU A 173 10.25 -29.58 17.84
C LEU A 173 10.36 -30.52 19.05
N ASN A 174 9.53 -31.58 19.05
CA ASN A 174 9.75 -32.70 19.94
C ASN A 174 11.19 -33.10 19.70
N LYS A 175 12.06 -32.76 20.61
CA LYS A 175 13.33 -33.42 20.76
C LYS A 175 13.02 -34.89 21.12
N ALA A 176 12.75 -35.68 20.08
CA ALA A 176 12.90 -37.12 20.20
C ALA A 176 14.40 -37.39 20.28
N LEU A 177 14.88 -37.59 21.47
CA LEU A 177 16.13 -38.25 21.76
C LEU A 177 15.99 -39.72 21.45
#